data_4afc005a54e43fc79b67a9ecf0608738
#
_entry.id   4afc005a54e43fc79b67a9ecf0608738
#
_cell.length_a   1.000
_cell.length_b   1.000
_cell.length_c   1.000
_cell.angle_alpha   90.00
_cell.angle_beta   90.00
_cell.angle_gamma   90.00
#
_symmetry.space_group_name_H-M   'P 1'
#
loop_
_entity.id
_entity.type
_entity.pdbx_description
1 polymer ?
#
loop_
_entity_poly.entity_id
_entity_poly.type
_entity_poly.pdbx_seq_one_letter_code
_entity_poly.pdbx_strand_id
1 'polypeptide(L)'
;NIILIGDQMQLGQPTQGSHPGESGYSVLDYLLEGKDTIPEDKGIFLNKTYRLHPKINSFTSENFYEDRLIVDQANINRKIEYKKNGIIKSEGIHTILMSHEDRSQQSIEEFEIIKKIIDQLIGSEFTDFDKSKRKINVDDILIVSPYNVQVNFLKERLIKGIRCGTIDKFQGMEAPIVIISMTSSSVEDLPRNKKFFFNRNRLNVAISRAQCASIILINPKLLESPLADLEEFKLINNFQKLMKYKI
;
A
#
# COMPACT_ATOMS: atom_id res chain seq x y z
N ASN A 1 -14.91 -7.63 -32.13
CA ASN A 1 -14.33 -8.32 -30.96
C ASN A 1 -13.68 -7.30 -30.03
N ILE A 2 -13.91 -7.40 -28.75
CA ILE A 2 -13.35 -6.50 -27.72
C ILE A 2 -12.51 -7.37 -26.78
N ILE A 3 -11.31 -6.90 -26.44
CA ILE A 3 -10.45 -7.47 -25.40
C ILE A 3 -10.31 -6.41 -24.32
N LEU A 4 -10.68 -6.76 -23.08
CA LEU A 4 -10.54 -5.89 -21.91
C LEU A 4 -9.37 -6.39 -21.09
N ILE A 5 -8.42 -5.50 -20.78
CA ILE A 5 -7.25 -5.79 -19.94
C ILE A 5 -7.23 -4.78 -18.80
N GLY A 6 -7.21 -5.26 -17.57
CA GLY A 6 -7.19 -4.39 -16.39
C GLY A 6 -7.19 -5.17 -15.10
N ASP A 7 -7.29 -4.44 -14.00
CA ASP A 7 -7.34 -4.97 -12.64
C ASP A 7 -8.29 -4.10 -11.81
N GLN A 8 -9.47 -4.62 -11.51
CA GLN A 8 -10.51 -3.92 -10.75
C GLN A 8 -10.13 -3.72 -9.28
N MET A 9 -9.14 -4.46 -8.77
CA MET A 9 -8.60 -4.29 -7.43
C MET A 9 -7.52 -3.21 -7.33
N GLN A 10 -7.21 -2.52 -8.44
CA GLN A 10 -6.37 -1.33 -8.46
C GLN A 10 -7.22 -0.06 -8.54
N LEU A 11 -6.57 1.10 -8.74
CA LEU A 11 -7.27 2.38 -8.79
C LEU A 11 -8.21 2.44 -9.98
N GLY A 12 -9.47 2.79 -9.70
CA GLY A 12 -10.44 3.08 -10.74
C GLY A 12 -10.10 4.35 -11.53
N GLN A 13 -10.70 4.52 -12.68
CA GLN A 13 -10.58 5.74 -13.46
C GLN A 13 -11.18 6.93 -12.67
N PRO A 14 -10.50 8.07 -12.58
CA PRO A 14 -11.06 9.26 -11.95
C PRO A 14 -12.34 9.70 -12.66
N THR A 15 -13.43 9.75 -11.93
CA THR A 15 -14.71 10.28 -12.43
C THR A 15 -14.97 11.66 -11.86
N GLN A 16 -15.47 12.59 -12.68
CA GLN A 16 -15.93 13.90 -12.24
C GLN A 16 -17.47 13.93 -12.28
N GLY A 17 -18.08 14.37 -11.19
CA GLY A 17 -19.52 14.44 -11.06
C GLY A 17 -20.17 13.09 -10.69
N SER A 18 -21.50 13.08 -10.68
CA SER A 18 -22.31 11.87 -10.47
C SER A 18 -22.80 11.34 -11.82
N HIS A 19 -22.68 10.02 -11.97
CA HIS A 19 -23.15 9.32 -13.16
C HIS A 19 -24.43 8.55 -12.84
N PRO A 20 -25.48 8.63 -13.68
CA PRO A 20 -26.73 7.93 -13.42
C PRO A 20 -26.58 6.41 -13.60
N GLY A 21 -27.23 5.66 -12.73
CA GLY A 21 -27.22 4.20 -12.76
C GLY A 21 -25.80 3.63 -12.65
N GLU A 22 -25.47 2.64 -13.48
CA GLU A 22 -24.19 1.93 -13.47
C GLU A 22 -23.11 2.56 -14.37
N SER A 23 -23.42 3.70 -15.01
CA SER A 23 -22.48 4.37 -15.94
C SER A 23 -21.22 4.94 -15.26
N GLY A 24 -21.18 4.95 -13.93
CA GLY A 24 -20.01 5.31 -13.13
C GLY A 24 -19.01 4.16 -12.91
N TYR A 25 -19.40 2.92 -13.22
CA TYR A 25 -18.51 1.78 -13.09
C TYR A 25 -17.54 1.66 -14.26
N SER A 26 -16.37 1.08 -14.02
CA SER A 26 -15.54 0.61 -15.13
C SER A 26 -16.24 -0.56 -15.84
N VAL A 27 -15.87 -0.79 -17.11
CA VAL A 27 -16.43 -1.94 -17.85
C VAL A 27 -16.12 -3.27 -17.16
N LEU A 28 -14.94 -3.38 -16.51
CA LEU A 28 -14.58 -4.57 -15.72
C LEU A 28 -15.47 -4.71 -14.50
N ASP A 29 -15.66 -3.65 -13.70
CA ASP A 29 -16.54 -3.69 -12.51
C ASP A 29 -17.98 -4.10 -12.89
N TYR A 30 -18.48 -3.54 -13.98
CA TYR A 30 -19.81 -3.89 -14.50
C TYR A 30 -19.91 -5.37 -14.86
N LEU A 31 -18.94 -5.91 -15.62
CA LEU A 31 -18.95 -7.30 -16.08
C LEU A 31 -18.67 -8.32 -14.96
N LEU A 32 -17.94 -7.91 -13.93
CA LEU A 32 -17.57 -8.79 -12.81
C LEU A 32 -18.63 -8.81 -11.69
N GLU A 33 -19.62 -7.92 -11.72
CA GLU A 33 -20.74 -7.92 -10.78
C GLU A 33 -20.32 -8.00 -9.32
N GLY A 34 -19.27 -7.24 -8.96
CA GLY A 34 -18.72 -7.17 -7.60
C GLY A 34 -17.80 -8.33 -7.18
N LYS A 35 -17.40 -9.21 -8.10
CA LYS A 35 -16.40 -10.24 -7.83
C LYS A 35 -14.99 -9.64 -7.81
N ASP A 36 -14.15 -10.11 -6.92
CA ASP A 36 -12.77 -9.63 -6.77
C ASP A 36 -11.84 -10.16 -7.87
N THR A 37 -12.15 -11.32 -8.46
CA THR A 37 -11.40 -11.91 -9.58
C THR A 37 -12.33 -12.33 -10.73
N ILE A 38 -11.76 -12.41 -11.94
CA ILE A 38 -12.52 -12.84 -13.11
C ILE A 38 -12.82 -14.34 -13.02
N PRO A 39 -14.11 -14.77 -13.20
CA PRO A 39 -14.48 -16.17 -13.34
C PRO A 39 -13.93 -16.78 -14.64
N GLU A 40 -13.73 -18.10 -14.65
CA GLU A 40 -13.15 -18.84 -15.78
C GLU A 40 -13.99 -18.77 -17.06
N ASP A 41 -15.31 -18.63 -16.91
CA ASP A 41 -16.27 -18.51 -18.03
C ASP A 41 -16.28 -17.10 -18.65
N LYS A 42 -15.74 -16.07 -17.94
CA LYS A 42 -15.71 -14.67 -18.40
C LYS A 42 -14.34 -14.23 -18.93
N GLY A 43 -13.26 -14.94 -18.58
CA GLY A 43 -11.92 -14.57 -19.04
C GLY A 43 -10.77 -15.26 -18.32
N ILE A 44 -9.56 -14.71 -18.46
CA ILE A 44 -8.33 -15.28 -17.92
C ILE A 44 -7.85 -14.41 -16.76
N PHE A 45 -7.66 -15.01 -15.58
CA PHE A 45 -6.99 -14.38 -14.47
C PHE A 45 -5.48 -14.61 -14.57
N LEU A 46 -4.71 -13.51 -14.70
CA LEU A 46 -3.25 -13.58 -14.68
C LEU A 46 -2.78 -13.74 -13.24
N ASN A 47 -2.70 -14.97 -12.79
CA ASN A 47 -2.55 -15.34 -11.39
C ASN A 47 -1.11 -15.27 -10.86
N LYS A 48 -0.10 -14.96 -11.67
CA LYS A 48 1.30 -14.97 -11.24
C LYS A 48 1.91 -13.58 -11.17
N THR A 49 2.44 -13.21 -10.00
CA THR A 49 3.22 -11.98 -9.81
C THR A 49 4.72 -12.26 -9.77
N TYR A 50 5.49 -11.43 -10.47
CA TYR A 50 6.95 -11.43 -10.48
C TYR A 50 7.53 -10.31 -9.60
N ARG A 51 6.66 -9.50 -8.99
CA ARG A 51 7.05 -8.34 -8.18
C ARG A 51 7.16 -8.67 -6.71
N LEU A 52 6.12 -9.24 -6.12
CA LEU A 52 5.94 -9.28 -4.68
C LEU A 52 6.78 -10.36 -4.00
N HIS A 53 7.39 -10.03 -2.86
CA HIS A 53 7.91 -11.05 -1.95
C HIS A 53 6.75 -11.91 -1.41
N PRO A 54 6.92 -13.24 -1.19
CA PRO A 54 5.86 -14.13 -0.71
C PRO A 54 5.11 -13.62 0.54
N LYS A 55 5.82 -13.01 1.49
CA LYS A 55 5.23 -12.44 2.71
C LYS A 55 4.34 -11.21 2.48
N ILE A 56 4.52 -10.50 1.37
CA ILE A 56 3.60 -9.42 0.95
C ILE A 56 2.44 -10.02 0.18
N ASN A 57 2.73 -10.97 -0.70
CA ASN A 57 1.72 -11.59 -1.54
C ASN A 57 0.66 -12.34 -0.74
N SER A 58 1.02 -13.00 0.36
CA SER A 58 0.02 -13.70 1.18
C SER A 58 -1.11 -12.78 1.64
N PHE A 59 -0.79 -11.58 2.10
CA PHE A 59 -1.78 -10.57 2.45
C PHE A 59 -2.55 -10.08 1.22
N THR A 60 -1.84 -9.79 0.13
CA THR A 60 -2.42 -9.23 -1.10
C THR A 60 -3.37 -10.24 -1.75
N SER A 61 -2.96 -11.50 -1.87
CA SER A 61 -3.76 -12.58 -2.47
C SER A 61 -5.03 -12.84 -1.66
N GLU A 62 -4.89 -13.05 -0.34
CA GLU A 62 -6.02 -13.31 0.57
C GLU A 62 -7.05 -12.18 0.58
N ASN A 63 -6.59 -10.92 0.57
CA ASN A 63 -7.50 -9.80 0.82
C ASN A 63 -8.05 -9.14 -0.45
N PHE A 64 -7.44 -9.35 -1.61
CA PHE A 64 -7.83 -8.64 -2.84
C PHE A 64 -8.06 -9.57 -4.04
N TYR A 65 -7.55 -10.81 -4.02
CA TYR A 65 -7.58 -11.69 -5.18
C TYR A 65 -8.07 -13.11 -4.87
N GLU A 66 -8.95 -13.27 -3.86
CA GLU A 66 -9.59 -14.54 -3.51
C GLU A 66 -8.59 -15.70 -3.33
N ASP A 67 -7.41 -15.38 -2.82
CA ASP A 67 -6.26 -16.29 -2.61
C ASP A 67 -5.73 -16.96 -3.91
N ARG A 68 -6.04 -16.36 -5.07
CA ARG A 68 -5.65 -16.86 -6.39
C ARG A 68 -4.33 -16.32 -6.91
N LEU A 69 -3.76 -15.26 -6.30
CA LEU A 69 -2.51 -14.67 -6.75
C LEU A 69 -1.31 -15.41 -6.15
N ILE A 70 -0.50 -16.02 -7.01
CA ILE A 70 0.73 -16.76 -6.67
C ILE A 70 1.98 -15.93 -7.00
N VAL A 71 3.09 -16.23 -6.34
CA VAL A 71 4.37 -15.54 -6.60
C VAL A 71 5.32 -16.40 -7.42
N ASP A 72 6.20 -15.75 -8.18
CA ASP A 72 7.39 -16.42 -8.70
C ASP A 72 8.31 -16.82 -7.54
N GLN A 73 8.79 -18.08 -7.56
CA GLN A 73 9.62 -18.63 -6.46
C GLN A 73 10.91 -17.85 -6.25
N ALA A 74 11.48 -17.23 -7.28
CA ALA A 74 12.69 -16.45 -7.18
C ALA A 74 12.54 -15.24 -6.24
N ASN A 75 11.33 -14.69 -6.10
CA ASN A 75 11.07 -13.53 -5.26
C ASN A 75 11.31 -13.78 -3.75
N ILE A 76 11.41 -15.05 -3.30
CA ILE A 76 11.77 -15.39 -1.91
C ILE A 76 13.20 -14.94 -1.55
N ASN A 77 14.05 -14.75 -2.55
CA ASN A 77 15.45 -14.33 -2.33
C ASN A 77 15.56 -12.85 -1.90
N ARG A 78 14.52 -12.03 -2.14
CA ARG A 78 14.55 -10.61 -1.81
C ARG A 78 14.60 -10.38 -0.33
N LYS A 79 15.65 -9.71 0.15
CA LYS A 79 15.82 -9.39 1.56
C LYS A 79 16.69 -8.15 1.76
N ILE A 80 16.54 -7.53 2.92
CA ILE A 80 17.33 -6.40 3.39
C ILE A 80 18.25 -6.89 4.52
N GLU A 81 19.56 -6.70 4.38
CA GLU A 81 20.53 -6.97 5.43
C GLU A 81 21.05 -5.64 5.99
N TYR A 82 20.61 -5.30 7.21
CA TYR A 82 20.95 -4.03 7.85
C TYR A 82 22.40 -4.02 8.33
N LYS A 83 23.04 -2.86 8.27
CA LYS A 83 24.37 -2.64 8.90
C LYS A 83 24.33 -2.69 10.42
N LYS A 84 23.18 -2.32 11.02
CA LYS A 84 22.87 -2.33 12.44
C LYS A 84 21.47 -2.87 12.64
N ASN A 85 21.06 -3.17 13.87
CA ASN A 85 19.70 -3.60 14.15
C ASN A 85 18.69 -2.59 13.56
N GLY A 86 17.86 -3.07 12.62
CA GLY A 86 16.83 -2.28 11.99
C GLY A 86 15.53 -2.22 12.82
N ILE A 87 14.76 -1.16 12.66
CA ILE A 87 13.41 -1.05 13.24
C ILE A 87 12.47 -2.09 12.62
N ILE A 88 12.64 -2.37 11.33
CA ILE A 88 11.83 -3.34 10.58
C ILE A 88 12.59 -4.64 10.34
N LYS A 89 11.85 -5.72 10.08
CA LYS A 89 12.43 -7.00 9.62
C LYS A 89 12.94 -6.87 8.18
N SER A 90 13.67 -7.86 7.71
CA SER A 90 14.35 -7.83 6.41
C SER A 90 13.38 -7.82 5.21
N GLU A 91 12.17 -8.37 5.35
CA GLU A 91 11.19 -8.47 4.26
C GLU A 91 9.75 -8.60 4.79
N GLY A 92 8.77 -8.35 3.93
CA GLY A 92 7.34 -8.53 4.21
C GLY A 92 6.61 -7.24 4.56
N ILE A 93 5.46 -7.38 5.22
CA ILE A 93 4.66 -6.26 5.72
C ILE A 93 5.05 -5.96 7.15
N HIS A 94 5.14 -4.68 7.49
CA HIS A 94 5.47 -4.20 8.84
C HIS A 94 4.54 -3.06 9.20
N THR A 95 3.80 -3.21 10.30
CA THR A 95 2.91 -2.17 10.82
C THR A 95 3.53 -1.54 12.06
N ILE A 96 3.78 -0.25 11.98
CA ILE A 96 4.29 0.58 13.08
C ILE A 96 3.11 1.36 13.64
N LEU A 97 2.79 1.13 14.92
CA LEU A 97 1.74 1.87 15.59
C LEU A 97 2.26 3.24 16.01
N MET A 98 1.58 4.26 15.52
CA MET A 98 1.88 5.65 15.85
C MET A 98 1.00 6.14 16.99
N SER A 99 1.57 7.02 17.83
CA SER A 99 0.83 7.70 18.90
C SER A 99 0.96 9.19 18.70
N HIS A 100 -0.07 9.82 18.16
CA HIS A 100 -0.20 11.26 18.01
C HIS A 100 -1.69 11.65 18.07
N GLU A 101 -1.96 12.91 18.33
CA GLU A 101 -3.30 13.47 18.45
C GLU A 101 -3.45 14.69 17.56
N ASP A 102 -4.70 14.99 17.16
CA ASP A 102 -5.06 16.18 16.36
C ASP A 102 -4.28 16.30 15.04
N ARG A 103 -3.85 15.15 14.46
CA ARG A 103 -3.23 15.12 13.13
C ARG A 103 -4.27 14.78 12.08
N SER A 104 -4.44 15.67 11.11
CA SER A 104 -5.37 15.47 9.99
C SER A 104 -4.63 15.08 8.70
N GLN A 105 -3.92 16.02 8.09
CA GLN A 105 -3.26 15.84 6.80
C GLN A 105 -1.73 15.84 6.87
N GLN A 106 -1.17 16.06 8.06
CA GLN A 106 0.28 16.12 8.30
C GLN A 106 0.60 15.60 9.69
N SER A 107 1.65 14.77 9.80
CA SER A 107 2.20 14.27 11.08
C SER A 107 3.71 14.39 11.09
N ILE A 108 4.21 15.15 12.07
CA ILE A 108 5.64 15.27 12.33
C ILE A 108 6.18 14.00 12.99
N GLU A 109 5.35 13.31 13.78
CA GLU A 109 5.71 12.08 14.46
C GLU A 109 5.99 10.96 13.44
N GLU A 110 5.15 10.84 12.41
CA GLU A 110 5.41 9.90 11.32
C GLU A 110 6.67 10.28 10.53
N PHE A 111 6.90 11.56 10.26
CA PHE A 111 8.13 12.03 9.62
C PHE A 111 9.37 11.59 10.38
N GLU A 112 9.41 11.75 11.72
CA GLU A 112 10.57 11.36 12.53
C GLU A 112 10.85 9.85 12.46
N ILE A 113 9.81 9.02 12.44
CA ILE A 113 9.97 7.57 12.27
C ILE A 113 10.42 7.23 10.85
N ILE A 114 9.81 7.84 9.83
CA ILE A 114 10.21 7.65 8.42
C ILE A 114 11.69 8.00 8.23
N LYS A 115 12.14 9.12 8.79
CA LYS A 115 13.54 9.55 8.71
C LYS A 115 14.47 8.50 9.34
N LYS A 116 14.14 8.00 10.54
CA LYS A 116 14.93 6.95 11.20
C LYS A 116 15.01 5.67 10.36
N ILE A 117 13.89 5.27 9.73
CA ILE A 117 13.86 4.10 8.86
C ILE A 117 14.77 4.31 7.64
N ILE A 118 14.69 5.47 7.00
CA ILE A 118 15.53 5.82 5.85
C ILE A 118 17.00 5.80 6.22
N ASP A 119 17.38 6.39 7.35
CA ASP A 119 18.76 6.43 7.85
C ASP A 119 19.34 5.02 8.10
N GLN A 120 18.50 4.06 8.47
CA GLN A 120 18.88 2.66 8.63
C GLN A 120 18.96 1.90 7.30
N LEU A 121 18.10 2.24 6.34
CA LEU A 121 18.01 1.59 5.04
C LEU A 121 19.17 2.00 4.12
N ILE A 122 19.47 3.30 4.03
CA ILE A 122 20.48 3.82 3.10
C ILE A 122 21.85 3.19 3.37
N GLY A 123 22.40 2.57 2.33
CA GLY A 123 23.68 1.87 2.36
C GLY A 123 23.66 0.50 3.05
N SER A 124 22.51 0.02 3.54
CA SER A 124 22.30 -1.39 3.88
C SER A 124 22.32 -2.25 2.60
N GLU A 125 22.45 -3.56 2.73
CA GLU A 125 22.51 -4.44 1.58
C GLU A 125 21.11 -4.93 1.19
N PHE A 126 20.79 -4.87 -0.09
CA PHE A 126 19.60 -5.47 -0.70
C PHE A 126 20.02 -6.65 -1.57
N THR A 127 19.42 -7.80 -1.34
CA THR A 127 19.50 -8.96 -2.22
C THR A 127 18.25 -9.01 -3.08
N ASP A 128 18.38 -9.10 -4.40
CA ASP A 128 17.25 -9.16 -5.32
C ASP A 128 16.84 -10.63 -5.65
N PHE A 129 15.81 -10.81 -6.47
CA PHE A 129 15.25 -12.11 -6.85
C PHE A 129 16.28 -13.04 -7.50
N ASP A 130 17.24 -12.52 -8.24
CA ASP A 130 18.34 -13.24 -8.90
C ASP A 130 19.55 -13.48 -7.99
N LYS A 131 19.43 -13.16 -6.70
CA LYS A 131 20.48 -13.21 -5.67
C LYS A 131 21.60 -12.19 -5.85
N SER A 132 21.48 -11.26 -6.78
CA SER A 132 22.40 -10.13 -6.89
C SER A 132 22.30 -9.25 -5.64
N LYS A 133 23.44 -8.69 -5.23
CA LYS A 133 23.52 -7.86 -4.01
C LYS A 133 23.99 -6.46 -4.34
N ARG A 134 23.35 -5.46 -3.77
CA ARG A 134 23.72 -4.06 -3.92
C ARG A 134 23.36 -3.23 -2.69
N LYS A 135 23.91 -2.04 -2.61
CA LYS A 135 23.54 -1.11 -1.54
C LYS A 135 22.21 -0.42 -1.85
N ILE A 136 21.39 -0.27 -0.82
CA ILE A 136 20.14 0.50 -0.88
C ILE A 136 20.50 1.98 -1.05
N ASN A 137 19.86 2.63 -2.00
CA ASN A 137 19.96 4.05 -2.26
C ASN A 137 18.56 4.72 -2.23
N VAL A 138 18.48 6.02 -2.51
CA VAL A 138 17.24 6.81 -2.46
C VAL A 138 16.17 6.33 -3.44
N ASP A 139 16.58 5.79 -4.59
CA ASP A 139 15.66 5.29 -5.63
C ASP A 139 14.97 3.98 -5.23
N ASP A 140 15.48 3.30 -4.22
CA ASP A 140 14.92 2.04 -3.71
C ASP A 140 13.75 2.25 -2.74
N ILE A 141 13.52 3.50 -2.35
CA ILE A 141 12.52 3.86 -1.34
C ILE A 141 11.42 4.71 -1.97
N LEU A 142 10.19 4.26 -1.79
CA LEU A 142 8.99 4.97 -2.19
C LEU A 142 8.17 5.33 -0.95
N ILE A 143 7.76 6.58 -0.81
CA ILE A 143 6.91 7.02 0.30
C ILE A 143 5.56 7.45 -0.21
N VAL A 144 4.52 6.83 0.31
CA VAL A 144 3.13 7.06 -0.09
C VAL A 144 2.36 7.69 1.07
N SER A 145 1.56 8.71 0.79
CA SER A 145 0.60 9.25 1.75
C SER A 145 -0.72 9.58 1.06
N PRO A 146 -1.87 9.51 1.74
CA PRO A 146 -3.16 9.91 1.18
C PRO A 146 -3.27 11.41 0.90
N TYR A 147 -2.40 12.26 1.50
CA TYR A 147 -2.54 13.71 1.45
C TYR A 147 -1.31 14.41 0.87
N ASN A 148 -1.57 15.34 -0.06
CA ASN A 148 -0.52 16.17 -0.65
C ASN A 148 0.22 17.05 0.39
N VAL A 149 -0.45 17.43 1.48
CA VAL A 149 0.17 18.21 2.57
C VAL A 149 1.32 17.41 3.19
N GLN A 150 1.07 16.14 3.56
CA GLN A 150 2.13 15.25 4.08
C GLN A 150 3.22 15.00 3.03
N VAL A 151 2.83 14.75 1.78
CA VAL A 151 3.79 14.52 0.69
C VAL A 151 4.75 15.71 0.53
N ASN A 152 4.24 16.94 0.53
CA ASN A 152 5.06 18.13 0.39
C ASN A 152 5.95 18.34 1.62
N PHE A 153 5.41 18.14 2.82
CA PHE A 153 6.14 18.21 4.07
C PHE A 153 7.33 17.24 4.12
N LEU A 154 7.12 15.99 3.65
CA LEU A 154 8.17 14.98 3.56
C LEU A 154 9.23 15.34 2.51
N LYS A 155 8.82 15.79 1.32
CA LYS A 155 9.75 16.18 0.25
C LYS A 155 10.70 17.30 0.63
N GLU A 156 10.22 18.26 1.41
CA GLU A 156 11.03 19.41 1.84
C GLU A 156 12.08 19.04 2.89
N ARG A 157 11.84 17.98 3.68
CA ARG A 157 12.62 17.66 4.89
C ARG A 157 13.43 16.39 4.80
N LEU A 158 13.06 15.48 3.92
CA LEU A 158 13.82 14.23 3.71
C LEU A 158 15.00 14.46 2.77
N ILE A 159 15.91 13.50 2.75
CA ILE A 159 17.04 13.48 1.84
C ILE A 159 16.58 13.63 0.39
N LYS A 160 17.24 14.51 -0.38
CA LYS A 160 16.91 14.74 -1.79
C LYS A 160 17.02 13.45 -2.61
N GLY A 161 16.07 13.26 -3.52
CA GLY A 161 15.99 12.09 -4.39
C GLY A 161 14.99 11.03 -3.95
N ILE A 162 14.57 11.01 -2.67
CA ILE A 162 13.51 10.08 -2.23
C ILE A 162 12.18 10.44 -2.92
N ARG A 163 11.55 9.40 -3.48
CA ARG A 163 10.28 9.53 -4.18
C ARG A 163 9.12 9.54 -3.19
N CYS A 164 8.50 10.71 -3.00
CA CYS A 164 7.30 10.89 -2.19
C CYS A 164 6.11 11.27 -3.08
N GLY A 165 4.93 10.72 -2.80
CA GLY A 165 3.72 11.07 -3.55
C GLY A 165 2.46 10.45 -3.00
N THR A 166 1.32 10.84 -3.59
CA THR A 166 0.05 10.15 -3.34
C THR A 166 0.03 8.83 -4.12
N ILE A 167 -0.87 7.94 -3.71
CA ILE A 167 -0.99 6.62 -4.33
C ILE A 167 -1.27 6.71 -5.85
N ASP A 168 -2.08 7.69 -6.24
CA ASP A 168 -2.46 7.89 -7.63
C ASP A 168 -1.23 8.22 -8.52
N LYS A 169 -0.24 8.95 -7.95
CA LYS A 169 1.00 9.30 -8.65
C LYS A 169 1.91 8.09 -8.90
N PHE A 170 1.79 7.06 -8.09
CA PHE A 170 2.67 5.89 -8.16
C PHE A 170 2.04 4.66 -8.84
N GLN A 171 0.90 4.84 -9.50
CA GLN A 171 0.32 3.78 -10.32
C GLN A 171 1.32 3.34 -11.40
N GLY A 172 1.55 2.03 -11.51
CA GLY A 172 2.54 1.46 -12.43
C GLY A 172 4.00 1.44 -11.93
N MET A 173 4.34 2.22 -10.89
CA MET A 173 5.69 2.23 -10.32
C MET A 173 5.87 1.12 -9.28
N GLU A 174 7.14 0.81 -8.98
CA GLU A 174 7.52 -0.14 -7.93
C GLU A 174 8.85 0.24 -7.29
N ALA A 175 9.12 -0.28 -6.10
CA ALA A 175 10.38 -0.11 -5.39
C ALA A 175 10.65 -1.31 -4.46
N PRO A 176 11.90 -1.63 -4.14
CA PRO A 176 12.23 -2.60 -3.10
C PRO A 176 11.50 -2.34 -1.79
N ILE A 177 11.40 -1.08 -1.38
CA ILE A 177 10.83 -0.66 -0.11
C ILE A 177 9.76 0.41 -0.32
N VAL A 178 8.59 0.21 0.27
CA VAL A 178 7.52 1.20 0.28
C VAL A 178 7.16 1.55 1.72
N ILE A 179 7.10 2.84 2.03
CA ILE A 179 6.67 3.36 3.32
C ILE A 179 5.33 4.07 3.12
N ILE A 180 4.31 3.67 3.86
CA ILE A 180 2.97 4.23 3.80
C ILE A 180 2.73 5.04 5.06
N SER A 181 2.57 6.36 4.92
CA SER A 181 2.31 7.33 5.99
C SER A 181 0.80 7.63 6.00
N MET A 182 0.07 7.10 7.00
CA MET A 182 -1.39 7.28 7.08
C MET A 182 -1.80 8.64 7.66
N THR A 183 -0.92 9.28 8.40
CA THR A 183 -0.96 10.70 8.78
C THR A 183 -1.99 11.06 9.85
N SER A 184 -3.28 10.69 9.66
CA SER A 184 -4.38 11.11 10.55
C SER A 184 -4.35 10.38 11.89
N SER A 185 -4.75 11.06 12.97
CA SER A 185 -4.73 10.49 14.33
C SER A 185 -5.95 9.61 14.59
N SER A 186 -7.12 10.07 14.17
CA SER A 186 -8.41 9.41 14.40
C SER A 186 -9.31 9.58 13.19
N VAL A 187 -10.49 9.00 13.23
CA VAL A 187 -11.49 9.14 12.16
C VAL A 187 -12.09 10.54 12.15
N GLU A 188 -12.19 11.16 13.31
CA GLU A 188 -12.68 12.55 13.48
C GLU A 188 -11.74 13.56 12.82
N ASP A 189 -10.45 13.25 12.75
CA ASP A 189 -9.42 14.09 12.12
C ASP A 189 -9.36 13.95 10.60
N LEU A 190 -10.11 13.02 9.99
CA LEU A 190 -10.08 12.80 8.54
C LEU A 190 -10.64 14.00 7.79
N PRO A 191 -9.89 14.63 6.86
CA PRO A 191 -10.36 15.75 6.07
C PRO A 191 -11.34 15.33 4.97
N ARG A 192 -11.44 14.03 4.70
CA ARG A 192 -12.35 13.40 3.76
C ARG A 192 -13.06 12.24 4.44
N ASN A 193 -14.11 11.73 3.79
CA ASN A 193 -14.88 10.63 4.32
C ASN A 193 -14.04 9.34 4.50
N LYS A 194 -14.50 8.45 5.38
CA LYS A 194 -13.90 7.15 5.66
C LYS A 194 -13.69 6.31 4.38
N LYS A 195 -14.64 6.36 3.41
CA LYS A 195 -14.57 5.62 2.15
C LYS A 195 -13.34 5.99 1.31
N PHE A 196 -12.93 7.25 1.32
CA PHE A 196 -11.72 7.69 0.65
C PHE A 196 -10.47 7.16 1.35
N PHE A 197 -10.43 7.31 2.69
CA PHE A 197 -9.25 6.97 3.47
C PHE A 197 -9.01 5.46 3.55
N PHE A 198 -10.05 4.68 3.84
CA PHE A 198 -9.99 3.23 3.96
C PHE A 198 -10.28 2.50 2.63
N ASN A 199 -10.10 3.17 1.49
CA ASN A 199 -10.36 2.57 0.20
C ASN A 199 -9.49 1.32 -0.03
N ARG A 200 -10.15 0.18 -0.28
CA ARG A 200 -9.55 -1.13 -0.45
C ARG A 200 -8.53 -1.17 -1.61
N ASN A 201 -8.89 -0.57 -2.73
CA ASN A 201 -8.05 -0.54 -3.92
C ASN A 201 -6.80 0.32 -3.70
N ARG A 202 -6.93 1.45 -2.97
CA ARG A 202 -5.80 2.29 -2.58
C ARG A 202 -4.83 1.54 -1.68
N LEU A 203 -5.33 0.79 -0.72
CA LEU A 203 -4.50 -0.04 0.16
C LEU A 203 -3.77 -1.12 -0.64
N ASN A 204 -4.49 -1.84 -1.53
CA ASN A 204 -3.89 -2.84 -2.40
C ASN A 204 -2.77 -2.25 -3.25
N VAL A 205 -3.03 -1.13 -3.93
CA VAL A 205 -2.02 -0.48 -4.77
C VAL A 205 -0.83 -0.02 -3.93
N ALA A 206 -1.04 0.58 -2.76
CA ALA A 206 0.05 1.03 -1.90
C ALA A 206 0.98 -0.12 -1.47
N ILE A 207 0.41 -1.20 -0.95
CA ILE A 207 1.18 -2.37 -0.47
C ILE A 207 1.86 -3.08 -1.64
N SER A 208 1.16 -3.26 -2.77
CA SER A 208 1.68 -3.99 -3.93
C SER A 208 2.71 -3.21 -4.76
N ARG A 209 3.05 -1.97 -4.41
CA ARG A 209 4.24 -1.28 -4.97
C ARG A 209 5.55 -1.83 -4.42
N ALA A 210 5.53 -2.51 -3.27
CA ALA A 210 6.73 -3.04 -2.63
C ALA A 210 7.16 -4.37 -3.23
N GLN A 211 8.45 -4.47 -3.57
CA GLN A 211 9.04 -5.73 -4.01
C GLN A 211 9.48 -6.61 -2.84
N CYS A 212 10.03 -6.01 -1.77
CA CYS A 212 10.63 -6.69 -0.63
C CYS A 212 9.96 -6.33 0.71
N ALA A 213 9.79 -5.05 1.02
CA ALA A 213 9.22 -4.61 2.29
C ALA A 213 8.18 -3.49 2.12
N SER A 214 7.01 -3.66 2.74
CA SER A 214 5.96 -2.63 2.83
C SER A 214 5.77 -2.26 4.30
N ILE A 215 5.99 -0.99 4.64
CA ILE A 215 5.98 -0.45 6.00
C ILE A 215 4.81 0.50 6.13
N ILE A 216 3.89 0.25 7.05
CA ILE A 216 2.70 1.06 7.26
C ILE A 216 2.80 1.73 8.62
N LEU A 217 2.79 3.09 8.65
CA LEU A 217 2.66 3.87 9.86
C LEU A 217 1.20 4.23 10.03
N ILE A 218 0.58 3.82 11.12
CA ILE A 218 -0.85 4.02 11.38
C ILE A 218 -1.13 4.29 12.85
N ASN A 219 -1.99 5.25 13.15
CA ASN A 219 -2.49 5.43 14.51
C ASN A 219 -3.62 4.43 14.78
N PRO A 220 -3.55 3.61 15.85
CA PRO A 220 -4.57 2.61 16.14
C PRO A 220 -5.97 3.21 16.36
N LYS A 221 -6.09 4.45 16.83
CA LYS A 221 -7.37 5.17 16.98
C LYS A 221 -8.18 5.24 15.67
N LEU A 222 -7.51 5.20 14.51
CA LEU A 222 -8.18 5.12 13.20
C LEU A 222 -9.00 3.84 13.03
N LEU A 223 -8.63 2.76 13.71
CA LEU A 223 -9.25 1.45 13.61
C LEU A 223 -10.31 1.20 14.71
N GLU A 224 -10.44 2.11 15.67
CA GLU A 224 -11.36 2.05 16.82
C GLU A 224 -12.66 2.80 16.56
N SER A 225 -12.86 3.33 15.35
CA SER A 225 -14.03 4.12 14.98
C SER A 225 -15.34 3.36 15.14
N PRO A 226 -16.41 4.00 15.65
CA PRO A 226 -17.76 3.48 15.56
C PRO A 226 -18.13 3.20 14.10
N LEU A 227 -18.69 2.02 13.85
CA LEU A 227 -19.11 1.58 12.52
C LEU A 227 -20.58 1.91 12.32
N ALA A 228 -20.90 2.62 11.26
CA ALA A 228 -22.29 2.98 10.95
C ALA A 228 -23.03 1.85 10.22
N ASP A 229 -22.31 1.09 9.39
CA ASP A 229 -22.88 0.04 8.55
C ASP A 229 -21.88 -1.07 8.20
N LEU A 230 -22.38 -2.09 7.48
CA LEU A 230 -21.56 -3.23 7.01
C LEU A 230 -20.48 -2.82 5.99
N GLU A 231 -20.71 -1.76 5.21
CA GLU A 231 -19.71 -1.25 4.28
C GLU A 231 -18.50 -0.67 5.03
N GLU A 232 -18.75 0.18 6.03
CA GLU A 232 -17.66 0.72 6.86
C GLU A 232 -16.89 -0.39 7.57
N PHE A 233 -17.60 -1.44 8.06
CA PHE A 233 -16.94 -2.62 8.64
C PHE A 233 -15.98 -3.27 7.64
N LYS A 234 -16.42 -3.52 6.42
CA LYS A 234 -15.58 -4.11 5.37
C LYS A 234 -14.35 -3.26 5.04
N LEU A 235 -14.52 -1.92 4.99
CA LEU A 235 -13.42 -0.99 4.72
C LEU A 235 -12.34 -1.05 5.81
N ILE A 236 -12.74 -0.96 7.07
CA ILE A 236 -11.81 -0.94 8.22
C ILE A 236 -11.17 -2.31 8.44
N ASN A 237 -11.90 -3.41 8.20
CA ASN A 237 -11.41 -4.77 8.42
C ASN A 237 -10.10 -5.08 7.67
N ASN A 238 -9.93 -4.60 6.45
CA ASN A 238 -8.67 -4.79 5.71
C ASN A 238 -7.49 -4.11 6.40
N PHE A 239 -7.71 -2.95 7.02
CA PHE A 239 -6.68 -2.26 7.80
C PHE A 239 -6.46 -2.93 9.17
N GLN A 240 -7.51 -3.44 9.82
CA GLN A 240 -7.38 -4.21 11.05
C GLN A 240 -6.54 -5.48 10.85
N LYS A 241 -6.63 -6.13 9.69
CA LYS A 241 -5.79 -7.28 9.35
C LYS A 241 -4.29 -6.94 9.32
N LEU A 242 -3.92 -5.67 9.06
CA LEU A 242 -2.53 -5.22 9.13
C LEU A 242 -1.94 -5.29 10.54
N MET A 243 -2.79 -5.34 11.59
CA MET A 243 -2.33 -5.48 12.97
C MET A 243 -1.61 -6.81 13.24
N LYS A 244 -1.82 -7.85 12.40
CA LYS A 244 -1.07 -9.11 12.46
C LYS A 244 0.44 -8.90 12.17
N TYR A 245 0.80 -7.81 11.51
CA TYR A 245 2.16 -7.47 11.09
C TYR A 245 2.81 -6.40 11.96
N LYS A 246 2.24 -6.12 13.13
CA LYS A 246 2.79 -5.18 14.11
C LYS A 246 4.20 -5.57 14.55
N ILE A 247 5.07 -4.57 14.64
CA ILE A 247 6.44 -4.66 15.14
C ILE A 247 6.67 -3.69 16.29
#